data_5ccac178beb54e78e099e81abc28e1f6
#
_entry.id   5ccac178beb54e78e099e81abc28e1f6
#
_cell.length_a   1.000
_cell.length_b   1.000
_cell.length_c   1.000
_cell.angle_alpha   90.00
_cell.angle_beta   90.00
_cell.angle_gamma   90.00
#
_symmetry.space_group_name_H-M   'P 1'
#
loop_
_entity.id
_entity.type
_entity.pdbx_description
1 polymer ?
#
loop_
_entity_poly.entity_id
_entity_poly.type
_entity_poly.pdbx_seq_one_letter_code
_entity_poly.pdbx_strand_id
1 'polypeptide(L)'
;YEVGAAMAPYSSVSRLFRRHPSIRWSRPYHSMIDDSVRTLLDAEPQWRIADCSEPAILHDGYRPELLAGSDKADRLRQAMEADLQERPGDPYASAKLGGLLISEGKNEDAIPLLENGLKQCGSAGAERYELLLHLGLALTPSDPDKAVNCYRQALEIPLDTRVSLGARLNLAARLMDQGNL
;
A
#
# COMPACT_ATOMS: atom_id res chain seq x y z
N TYR A 1 14.12 9.89 -22.26
CA TYR A 1 13.90 9.05 -21.07
C TYR A 1 15.25 8.43 -20.75
N GLU A 2 15.87 8.85 -19.65
CA GLU A 2 17.10 8.17 -19.20
C GLU A 2 16.76 6.76 -18.72
N VAL A 3 17.33 5.80 -19.37
CA VAL A 3 17.28 4.39 -19.02
C VAL A 3 18.14 4.20 -17.77
N GLY A 4 17.51 4.21 -16.62
CA GLY A 4 18.25 4.03 -15.35
C GLY A 4 17.37 4.20 -14.11
N ALA A 5 16.28 4.93 -14.19
CA ALA A 5 15.30 4.93 -13.14
C ALA A 5 14.47 3.65 -13.25
N ALA A 6 14.44 2.84 -12.19
CA ALA A 6 13.49 1.75 -12.10
C ALA A 6 12.09 2.34 -12.28
N MET A 7 11.50 2.15 -13.46
CA MET A 7 10.14 2.60 -13.71
C MET A 7 9.22 1.73 -12.87
N ALA A 8 8.70 2.29 -11.78
CA ALA A 8 7.56 1.70 -11.11
C ALA A 8 6.41 1.57 -12.12
N PRO A 9 5.62 0.48 -12.06
CA PRO A 9 4.44 0.37 -12.90
C PRO A 9 3.55 1.59 -12.67
N TYR A 10 2.98 2.13 -13.74
CA TYR A 10 2.05 3.26 -13.65
C TYR A 10 0.94 2.96 -12.66
N SER A 11 0.68 3.87 -11.74
CA SER A 11 -0.47 3.83 -10.86
C SER A 11 -1.46 4.92 -11.29
N SER A 12 -2.74 4.56 -11.37
CA SER A 12 -3.81 5.52 -11.56
C SER A 12 -4.25 6.05 -10.21
N VAL A 13 -4.32 7.36 -10.09
CA VAL A 13 -4.84 8.05 -8.90
C VAL A 13 -5.74 9.20 -9.35
N SER A 14 -6.82 9.46 -8.60
CA SER A 14 -7.75 10.55 -8.89
C SER A 14 -7.06 11.89 -8.67
N ARG A 15 -6.81 12.64 -9.75
CA ARG A 15 -6.13 13.95 -9.71
C ARG A 15 -6.96 15.08 -10.28
N LEU A 16 -7.87 14.77 -11.21
CA LEU A 16 -8.76 15.73 -11.82
C LEU A 16 -10.20 15.37 -11.47
N PHE A 17 -10.93 16.29 -10.88
CA PHE A 17 -12.33 16.10 -10.52
C PHE A 17 -13.09 17.41 -10.59
N ARG A 18 -14.39 17.32 -10.83
CA ARG A 18 -15.25 18.50 -10.78
C ARG A 18 -15.40 18.95 -9.33
N ARG A 19 -15.46 20.27 -9.13
CA ARG A 19 -15.74 20.81 -7.80
C ARG A 19 -17.13 20.34 -7.35
N HIS A 20 -17.15 19.59 -6.24
CA HIS A 20 -18.36 19.11 -5.61
C HIS A 20 -18.22 19.21 -4.08
N PRO A 21 -19.28 19.64 -3.35
CA PRO A 21 -19.18 19.84 -1.90
C PRO A 21 -18.91 18.54 -1.11
N SER A 22 -19.27 17.39 -1.67
CA SER A 22 -19.03 16.08 -1.06
C SER A 22 -17.62 15.54 -1.33
N ILE A 23 -16.88 16.05 -2.33
CA ILE A 23 -15.52 15.60 -2.60
C ILE A 23 -14.56 16.28 -1.64
N ARG A 24 -13.88 15.49 -0.83
CA ARG A 24 -12.96 15.95 0.20
C ARG A 24 -11.69 15.12 0.20
N TRP A 25 -10.58 15.77 0.49
CA TRP A 25 -9.33 15.07 0.76
C TRP A 25 -9.44 14.34 2.10
N SER A 26 -8.98 13.10 2.11
CA SER A 26 -8.83 12.28 3.32
C SER A 26 -7.36 11.96 3.55
N ARG A 27 -7.03 11.68 4.78
CA ARG A 27 -5.73 11.27 5.31
C ARG A 27 -4.65 12.37 5.30
N PRO A 28 -3.85 12.44 6.37
CA PRO A 28 -2.79 13.46 6.50
C PRO A 28 -1.56 13.15 5.62
N TYR A 29 -1.45 11.94 5.09
CA TYR A 29 -0.38 11.49 4.17
C TYR A 29 -1.02 10.73 3.00
N HIS A 30 -0.32 10.69 1.86
CA HIS A 30 -0.87 10.11 0.63
C HIS A 30 -2.33 10.54 0.38
N SER A 31 -2.59 11.83 0.63
CA SER A 31 -3.96 12.38 0.56
C SER A 31 -4.67 11.95 -0.71
N MET A 32 -5.88 11.44 -0.54
CA MET A 32 -6.74 10.93 -1.61
C MET A 32 -8.16 11.46 -1.47
N ILE A 33 -8.92 11.41 -2.55
CA ILE A 33 -10.35 11.77 -2.56
C ILE A 33 -11.24 10.54 -2.71
N ASP A 34 -10.65 9.37 -2.84
CA ASP A 34 -11.30 8.13 -3.28
C ASP A 34 -12.46 7.73 -2.36
N ASP A 35 -12.32 7.90 -1.04
CA ASP A 35 -13.39 7.58 -0.07
C ASP A 35 -14.64 8.45 -0.30
N SER A 36 -14.43 9.76 -0.49
CA SER A 36 -15.53 10.69 -0.74
C SER A 36 -16.13 10.53 -2.14
N VAL A 37 -15.33 10.15 -3.12
CA VAL A 37 -15.80 9.86 -4.48
C VAL A 37 -16.64 8.58 -4.49
N ARG A 38 -16.23 7.51 -3.79
CA ARG A 38 -17.05 6.30 -3.65
C ARG A 38 -18.43 6.62 -3.06
N THR A 39 -18.45 7.35 -1.94
CA THR A 39 -19.70 7.78 -1.31
C THR A 39 -20.57 8.61 -2.26
N LEU A 40 -19.96 9.48 -3.07
CA LEU A 40 -20.68 10.28 -4.06
C LEU A 40 -21.28 9.40 -5.18
N LEU A 41 -20.53 8.42 -5.68
CA LEU A 41 -21.01 7.50 -6.72
C LEU A 41 -22.21 6.66 -6.25
N ASP A 42 -22.21 6.26 -4.99
CA ASP A 42 -23.32 5.52 -4.37
C ASP A 42 -24.58 6.40 -4.25
N ALA A 43 -24.40 7.67 -3.90
CA ALA A 43 -25.49 8.61 -3.72
C ALA A 43 -26.01 9.22 -5.04
N GLU A 44 -25.13 9.39 -6.02
CA GLU A 44 -25.38 10.06 -7.29
C GLU A 44 -24.86 9.23 -8.48
N PRO A 45 -25.58 8.18 -8.91
CA PRO A 45 -25.12 7.22 -9.91
C PRO A 45 -24.84 7.78 -11.32
N GLN A 46 -25.25 9.03 -11.59
CA GLN A 46 -24.91 9.71 -12.85
C GLN A 46 -23.44 10.11 -12.96
N TRP A 47 -22.71 10.14 -11.85
CA TRP A 47 -21.28 10.38 -11.85
C TRP A 47 -20.52 9.12 -12.26
N ARG A 48 -19.33 9.29 -12.81
CA ARG A 48 -18.45 8.19 -13.17
C ARG A 48 -16.98 8.60 -13.00
N ILE A 49 -16.15 7.63 -12.72
CA ILE A 49 -14.70 7.75 -12.85
C ILE A 49 -14.34 7.40 -14.30
N ALA A 50 -13.44 8.18 -14.88
CA ALA A 50 -12.90 7.91 -16.21
C ALA A 50 -11.37 7.93 -16.12
N ASP A 51 -10.73 7.00 -16.82
CA ASP A 51 -9.28 6.95 -16.91
C ASP A 51 -8.75 7.92 -17.96
N CYS A 52 -7.61 8.54 -17.68
CA CYS A 52 -6.83 9.25 -18.68
C CYS A 52 -5.87 8.22 -19.32
N SER A 53 -5.95 8.08 -20.63
CA SER A 53 -5.17 7.08 -21.38
C SER A 53 -3.67 7.38 -21.41
N GLU A 54 -3.28 8.62 -21.16
CA GLU A 54 -1.90 9.06 -21.22
C GLU A 54 -1.41 9.53 -19.84
N PRO A 55 -0.10 9.38 -19.54
CA PRO A 55 0.49 9.92 -18.33
C PRO A 55 0.32 11.44 -18.29
N ALA A 56 -0.44 11.92 -17.30
CA ALA A 56 -0.71 13.35 -17.13
C ALA A 56 0.33 14.07 -16.27
N ILE A 57 1.07 13.33 -15.43
CA ILE A 57 2.01 13.90 -14.45
C ILE A 57 3.29 13.07 -14.44
N LEU A 58 4.43 13.72 -14.61
CA LEU A 58 5.73 13.13 -14.30
C LEU A 58 6.05 13.42 -12.82
N HIS A 59 6.22 12.37 -12.03
CA HIS A 59 6.54 12.47 -10.61
C HIS A 59 7.99 12.07 -10.37
N ASP A 60 8.84 13.04 -10.06
CA ASP A 60 10.27 12.86 -9.79
C ASP A 60 10.65 12.99 -8.30
N GLY A 61 9.67 13.08 -7.42
CA GLY A 61 9.84 13.32 -5.98
C GLY A 61 10.56 12.20 -5.20
N TYR A 62 10.93 11.10 -5.87
CA TYR A 62 11.71 10.00 -5.28
C TYR A 62 13.18 10.01 -5.72
N ARG A 63 13.63 11.04 -6.41
CA ARG A 63 15.05 11.13 -6.76
C ARG A 63 15.90 11.28 -5.49
N PRO A 64 17.02 10.52 -5.37
CA PRO A 64 17.86 10.52 -4.16
C PRO A 64 18.30 11.92 -3.74
N GLU A 65 18.58 12.80 -4.70
CA GLU A 65 19.04 14.18 -4.47
C GLU A 65 17.96 15.04 -3.79
N LEU A 66 16.68 14.75 -4.07
CA LEU A 66 15.53 15.45 -3.47
C LEU A 66 15.14 14.88 -2.11
N LEU A 67 15.59 13.67 -1.80
CA LEU A 67 15.35 13.02 -0.51
C LEU A 67 16.50 13.26 0.47
N ALA A 68 17.70 13.51 -0.04
CA ALA A 68 18.88 13.75 0.78
C ALA A 68 18.69 15.02 1.64
N GLY A 69 18.82 14.84 2.97
CA GLY A 69 18.72 15.95 3.95
C GLY A 69 17.29 16.44 4.22
N SER A 70 16.26 15.76 3.71
CA SER A 70 14.87 16.11 4.03
C SER A 70 14.37 15.31 5.24
N ASP A 71 13.63 15.96 6.12
CA ASP A 71 12.87 15.32 7.22
C ASP A 71 11.54 14.70 6.74
N LYS A 72 11.44 14.45 5.43
CA LYS A 72 10.23 13.94 4.79
C LYS A 72 9.82 12.57 5.34
N ALA A 73 10.79 11.70 5.59
CA ALA A 73 10.53 10.36 6.12
C ALA A 73 9.98 10.44 7.56
N ASP A 74 10.57 11.29 8.40
CA ASP A 74 10.11 11.47 9.78
C ASP A 74 8.73 12.11 9.84
N ARG A 75 8.48 13.13 9.02
CA ARG A 75 7.15 13.75 8.91
C ARG A 75 6.10 12.77 8.42
N LEU A 76 6.45 11.92 7.46
CA LEU A 76 5.56 10.89 6.94
C LEU A 76 5.23 9.86 8.04
N ARG A 77 6.23 9.40 8.78
CA ARG A 77 6.05 8.52 9.93
C ARG A 77 5.12 9.13 10.97
N GLN A 78 5.41 10.35 11.43
CA GLN A 78 4.59 11.04 12.42
C GLN A 78 3.13 11.18 11.97
N ALA A 79 2.91 11.49 10.69
CA ALA A 79 1.57 11.59 10.14
C ALA A 79 0.84 10.22 10.11
N MET A 80 1.55 9.13 9.82
CA MET A 80 0.98 7.77 9.86
C MET A 80 0.67 7.32 11.30
N GLU A 81 1.55 7.61 12.24
CA GLU A 81 1.35 7.31 13.66
C GLU A 81 0.16 8.08 14.22
N ALA A 82 0.05 9.38 13.92
CA ALA A 82 -1.09 10.21 14.32
C ALA A 82 -2.41 9.67 13.72
N ASP A 83 -2.40 9.26 12.46
CA ASP A 83 -3.57 8.66 11.80
C ASP A 83 -4.03 7.38 12.50
N LEU A 84 -3.10 6.54 12.95
CA LEU A 84 -3.42 5.32 13.70
C LEU A 84 -3.84 5.59 15.15
N GLN A 85 -3.43 6.71 15.76
CA GLN A 85 -3.94 7.13 17.05
C GLN A 85 -5.42 7.54 16.96
N GLU A 86 -5.80 8.24 15.89
CA GLU A 86 -7.19 8.64 15.63
C GLU A 86 -8.06 7.46 15.16
N ARG A 87 -7.48 6.52 14.43
CA ARG A 87 -8.17 5.37 13.84
C ARG A 87 -7.42 4.06 14.11
N PRO A 88 -7.46 3.56 15.35
CA PRO A 88 -6.73 2.35 15.74
C PRO A 88 -7.11 1.15 14.88
N GLY A 89 -6.11 0.51 14.26
CA GLY A 89 -6.30 -0.65 13.41
C GLY A 89 -6.82 -0.34 11.99
N ASP A 90 -6.86 0.93 11.57
CA ASP A 90 -7.18 1.28 10.18
C ASP A 90 -6.28 0.47 9.22
N PRO A 91 -6.87 -0.33 8.30
CA PRO A 91 -6.11 -1.26 7.46
C PRO A 91 -5.09 -0.55 6.56
N TYR A 92 -5.48 0.58 5.96
CA TYR A 92 -4.60 1.34 5.09
C TYR A 92 -3.41 1.94 5.86
N ALA A 93 -3.68 2.59 6.99
CA ALA A 93 -2.64 3.19 7.82
C ALA A 93 -1.69 2.13 8.37
N SER A 94 -2.22 0.98 8.82
CA SER A 94 -1.43 -0.16 9.29
C SER A 94 -0.54 -0.72 8.18
N ALA A 95 -1.03 -0.86 6.95
CA ALA A 95 -0.23 -1.32 5.82
C ALA A 95 0.90 -0.35 5.47
N LYS A 96 0.62 0.96 5.45
CA LYS A 96 1.63 1.98 5.09
C LYS A 96 2.71 2.13 6.16
N LEU A 97 2.35 2.23 7.44
CA LEU A 97 3.34 2.31 8.51
C LEU A 97 4.10 0.98 8.67
N GLY A 98 3.41 -0.16 8.54
CA GLY A 98 4.06 -1.47 8.54
C GLY A 98 5.11 -1.60 7.44
N GLY A 99 4.81 -1.20 6.21
CA GLY A 99 5.77 -1.17 5.11
C GLY A 99 6.96 -0.24 5.37
N LEU A 100 6.74 0.92 5.99
CA LEU A 100 7.81 1.83 6.40
C LEU A 100 8.71 1.18 7.45
N LEU A 101 8.15 0.59 8.51
CA LEU A 101 8.91 -0.10 9.56
C LEU A 101 9.76 -1.24 9.00
N ILE A 102 9.21 -2.03 8.06
CA ILE A 102 9.97 -3.10 7.38
C ILE A 102 11.15 -2.52 6.59
N SER A 103 10.95 -1.43 5.86
CA SER A 103 12.03 -0.77 5.12
C SER A 103 13.17 -0.25 6.00
N GLU A 104 12.89 -0.03 7.28
CA GLU A 104 13.84 0.37 8.31
C GLU A 104 14.42 -0.81 9.09
N GLY A 105 14.05 -2.05 8.75
CA GLY A 105 14.49 -3.26 9.45
C GLY A 105 13.77 -3.50 10.78
N LYS A 106 12.72 -2.76 11.10
CA LYS A 106 11.93 -2.86 12.35
C LYS A 106 10.79 -3.87 12.21
N ASN A 107 11.12 -5.10 11.83
CA ASN A 107 10.13 -6.14 11.55
C ASN A 107 9.27 -6.49 12.76
N GLU A 108 9.88 -6.54 13.96
CA GLU A 108 9.17 -6.89 15.20
C GLU A 108 8.08 -5.86 15.56
N ASP A 109 8.32 -4.57 15.26
CA ASP A 109 7.34 -3.52 15.47
C ASP A 109 6.23 -3.56 14.41
N ALA A 110 6.56 -3.97 13.18
CA ALA A 110 5.61 -4.05 12.08
C ALA A 110 4.58 -5.18 12.26
N ILE A 111 4.99 -6.35 12.78
CA ILE A 111 4.14 -7.54 12.89
C ILE A 111 2.82 -7.25 13.62
N PRO A 112 2.82 -6.79 14.89
CA PRO A 112 1.58 -6.56 15.63
C PRO A 112 0.69 -5.48 15.00
N LEU A 113 1.29 -4.49 14.36
CA LEU A 113 0.58 -3.45 13.65
C LEU A 113 -0.19 -4.01 12.43
N LEU A 114 0.49 -4.82 11.62
CA LEU A 114 -0.09 -5.45 10.43
C LEU A 114 -1.16 -6.48 10.78
N GLU A 115 -0.95 -7.27 11.84
CA GLU A 115 -1.94 -8.20 12.35
C GLU A 115 -3.20 -7.48 12.85
N ASN A 116 -3.05 -6.33 13.51
CA ASN A 116 -4.19 -5.53 13.94
C ASN A 116 -4.97 -4.95 12.77
N GLY A 117 -4.27 -4.45 11.74
CA GLY A 117 -4.89 -4.01 10.49
C GLY A 117 -5.68 -5.13 9.80
N LEU A 118 -5.14 -6.36 9.76
CA LEU A 118 -5.83 -7.52 9.19
C LEU A 118 -7.11 -7.90 9.93
N LYS A 119 -7.18 -7.73 11.25
CA LYS A 119 -8.40 -7.99 12.05
C LYS A 119 -9.53 -7.03 11.70
N GLN A 120 -9.20 -5.79 11.34
CA GLN A 120 -10.16 -4.75 10.97
C GLN A 120 -10.46 -4.73 9.47
N CYS A 121 -9.63 -5.40 8.67
CA CYS A 121 -9.76 -5.43 7.21
C CYS A 121 -10.83 -6.42 6.77
N GLY A 122 -11.57 -6.06 5.71
CA GLY A 122 -12.46 -6.99 5.03
C GLY A 122 -11.73 -8.22 4.45
N SER A 123 -12.49 -9.21 4.00
CA SER A 123 -11.96 -10.49 3.51
C SER A 123 -11.24 -10.38 2.16
N ALA A 124 -11.38 -9.29 1.43
CA ALA A 124 -10.83 -9.11 0.08
C ALA A 124 -10.39 -7.65 -0.15
N GLY A 125 -9.74 -7.40 -1.28
CA GLY A 125 -9.33 -6.06 -1.72
C GLY A 125 -7.84 -5.79 -1.60
N ALA A 126 -7.42 -4.67 -2.20
CA ALA A 126 -6.02 -4.30 -2.29
C ALA A 126 -5.37 -4.04 -0.92
N GLU A 127 -6.12 -3.50 0.03
CA GLU A 127 -5.63 -3.23 1.39
C GLU A 127 -5.28 -4.53 2.13
N ARG A 128 -6.15 -5.55 2.04
CA ARG A 128 -5.86 -6.87 2.62
C ARG A 128 -4.65 -7.52 1.97
N TYR A 129 -4.53 -7.43 0.65
CA TYR A 129 -3.36 -7.92 -0.05
C TYR A 129 -2.08 -7.25 0.47
N GLU A 130 -2.07 -5.92 0.60
CA GLU A 130 -0.91 -5.16 1.04
C GLU A 130 -0.51 -5.52 2.48
N LEU A 131 -1.48 -5.67 3.38
CA LEU A 131 -1.25 -6.12 4.76
C LEU A 131 -0.63 -7.51 4.80
N LEU A 132 -1.16 -8.47 4.04
CA LEU A 132 -0.64 -9.83 3.99
C LEU A 132 0.76 -9.88 3.37
N LEU A 133 1.02 -9.12 2.30
CA LEU A 133 2.33 -9.02 1.69
C LEU A 133 3.36 -8.49 2.70
N HIS A 134 3.05 -7.37 3.36
CA HIS A 134 3.95 -6.78 4.35
C HIS A 134 4.14 -7.69 5.56
N LEU A 135 3.09 -8.33 6.06
CA LEU A 135 3.22 -9.28 7.18
C LEU A 135 4.12 -10.47 6.79
N GLY A 136 3.98 -11.00 5.59
CA GLY A 136 4.88 -12.03 5.07
C GLY A 136 6.33 -11.56 5.02
N LEU A 137 6.58 -10.32 4.55
CA LEU A 137 7.93 -9.72 4.53
C LEU A 137 8.50 -9.60 5.95
N ALA A 138 7.72 -9.09 6.91
CA ALA A 138 8.15 -8.92 8.30
C ALA A 138 8.46 -10.27 8.99
N LEU A 139 7.67 -11.31 8.69
CA LEU A 139 7.85 -12.66 9.28
C LEU A 139 8.98 -13.46 8.61
N THR A 140 9.38 -13.12 7.40
CA THR A 140 10.38 -13.88 6.65
C THR A 140 11.67 -14.21 7.45
N PRO A 141 12.24 -13.32 8.25
CA PRO A 141 13.46 -13.63 9.04
C PRO A 141 13.20 -14.51 10.26
N SER A 142 12.02 -14.43 10.88
CA SER A 142 11.72 -15.06 12.18
C SER A 142 10.80 -16.29 12.07
N ASP A 143 9.89 -16.33 11.11
CA ASP A 143 8.93 -17.41 10.91
C ASP A 143 8.60 -17.58 9.41
N PRO A 144 9.51 -18.22 8.65
CA PRO A 144 9.36 -18.37 7.20
C PRO A 144 8.11 -19.18 6.80
N ASP A 145 7.62 -20.08 7.63
CA ASP A 145 6.43 -20.88 7.34
C ASP A 145 5.17 -20.03 7.42
N LYS A 146 5.06 -19.16 8.43
CA LYS A 146 3.98 -18.18 8.49
C LYS A 146 4.08 -17.16 7.35
N ALA A 147 5.28 -16.74 6.97
CA ALA A 147 5.48 -15.86 5.83
C ALA A 147 4.92 -16.49 4.54
N VAL A 148 5.23 -17.75 4.26
CA VAL A 148 4.68 -18.52 3.12
C VAL A 148 3.15 -18.52 3.15
N ASN A 149 2.56 -18.74 4.33
CA ASN A 149 1.11 -18.74 4.48
C ASN A 149 0.51 -17.34 4.18
N CYS A 150 1.15 -16.27 4.63
CA CYS A 150 0.72 -14.90 4.31
C CYS A 150 0.74 -14.65 2.79
N TYR A 151 1.81 -15.04 2.09
CA TYR A 151 1.89 -14.87 0.64
C TYR A 151 0.84 -15.70 -0.10
N ARG A 152 0.55 -16.93 0.34
CA ARG A 152 -0.53 -17.76 -0.25
C ARG A 152 -1.88 -17.08 -0.09
N GLN A 153 -2.23 -16.64 1.12
CA GLN A 153 -3.47 -15.91 1.37
C GLN A 153 -3.56 -14.61 0.55
N ALA A 154 -2.46 -13.88 0.38
CA ALA A 154 -2.43 -12.70 -0.47
C ALA A 154 -2.76 -13.04 -1.93
N LEU A 155 -2.32 -14.20 -2.43
CA LEU A 155 -2.57 -14.65 -3.80
C LEU A 155 -3.98 -15.23 -4.03
N GLU A 156 -4.72 -15.54 -2.97
CA GLU A 156 -6.15 -15.89 -3.05
C GLU A 156 -7.04 -14.67 -3.34
N ILE A 157 -6.53 -13.47 -3.11
CA ILE A 157 -7.27 -12.22 -3.38
C ILE A 157 -7.27 -11.97 -4.90
N PRO A 158 -8.44 -11.79 -5.54
CA PRO A 158 -8.54 -11.63 -6.99
C PRO A 158 -8.08 -10.22 -7.40
N LEU A 159 -6.79 -10.06 -7.64
CA LEU A 159 -6.16 -8.84 -8.12
C LEU A 159 -5.44 -9.08 -9.45
N ASP A 160 -5.22 -7.99 -10.20
CA ASP A 160 -4.38 -8.03 -11.42
C ASP A 160 -3.02 -8.66 -11.12
N THR A 161 -2.52 -9.48 -12.04
CA THR A 161 -1.24 -10.19 -11.90
C THR A 161 -0.07 -9.25 -11.59
N ARG A 162 -0.09 -8.04 -12.14
CA ARG A 162 0.96 -7.03 -11.90
C ARG A 162 0.93 -6.53 -10.46
N VAL A 163 -0.25 -6.40 -9.86
CA VAL A 163 -0.41 -6.00 -8.45
C VAL A 163 0.06 -7.13 -7.55
N SER A 164 -0.25 -8.38 -7.88
CA SER A 164 0.10 -9.56 -7.08
C SER A 164 1.56 -10.05 -7.27
N LEU A 165 2.36 -9.40 -8.11
CA LEU A 165 3.73 -9.82 -8.42
C LEU A 165 4.62 -9.93 -7.17
N GLY A 166 4.49 -8.99 -6.23
CA GLY A 166 5.28 -8.99 -5.00
C GLY A 166 5.10 -10.28 -4.19
N ALA A 167 3.86 -10.71 -3.95
CA ALA A 167 3.59 -11.95 -3.22
C ALA A 167 4.06 -13.19 -4.00
N ARG A 168 3.93 -13.22 -5.33
CA ARG A 168 4.41 -14.32 -6.18
C ARG A 168 5.92 -14.49 -6.09
N LEU A 169 6.69 -13.41 -6.21
CA LEU A 169 8.14 -13.44 -6.15
C LEU A 169 8.63 -13.88 -4.77
N ASN A 170 8.06 -13.33 -3.71
CA ASN A 170 8.45 -13.69 -2.35
C ASN A 170 8.07 -15.14 -2.02
N LEU A 171 6.90 -15.62 -2.43
CA LEU A 171 6.52 -17.02 -2.26
C LEU A 171 7.48 -17.95 -3.00
N ALA A 172 7.77 -17.67 -4.28
CA ALA A 172 8.70 -18.47 -5.07
C ALA A 172 10.08 -18.55 -4.40
N ALA A 173 10.64 -17.42 -3.96
CA ALA A 173 11.91 -17.39 -3.26
C ALA A 173 11.91 -18.28 -2.01
N ARG A 174 10.84 -18.21 -1.19
CA ARG A 174 10.74 -19.06 0.04
C ARG A 174 10.61 -20.53 -0.29
N LEU A 175 9.84 -20.91 -1.31
CA LEU A 175 9.72 -22.31 -1.74
C LEU A 175 11.05 -22.86 -2.28
N MET A 176 11.81 -22.04 -3.00
CA MET A 176 13.17 -22.42 -3.45
C MET A 176 14.10 -22.68 -2.27
N ASP A 177 14.10 -21.80 -1.27
CA ASP A 177 14.93 -21.96 -0.06
C ASP A 177 14.58 -23.24 0.74
N GLN A 178 13.31 -23.65 0.71
CA GLN A 178 12.83 -24.87 1.36
C GLN A 178 13.04 -26.16 0.53
N GLY A 179 13.54 -26.04 -0.70
CA GLY A 179 13.70 -27.18 -1.63
C GLY A 179 12.38 -27.75 -2.16
N ASN A 180 11.31 -26.99 -2.10
CA ASN A 180 9.94 -27.39 -2.50
C ASN A 180 9.58 -26.91 -3.92
N LEU A 181 10.50 -27.05 -4.88
CA LEU A 181 10.24 -26.81 -6.30
C LEU A 181 10.18 -28.11 -7.09
#